data_300127a32772e00574c0746d4484a029
#
_entry.id   300127a32772e00574c0746d4484a029
#
_cell.length_a   1.000
_cell.length_b   1.000
_cell.length_c   1.000
_cell.angle_alpha   90.00
_cell.angle_beta   90.00
_cell.angle_gamma   90.00
#
_symmetry.space_group_name_H-M   'P 1'
#
loop_
_entity.id
_entity.type
_entity.pdbx_description
1 polymer ?
#
loop_
_entity_poly.entity_id
_entity_poly.type
_entity_poly.pdbx_seq_one_letter_code
_entity_poly.pdbx_strand_id
1 'polypeptide(L)'
;MERFIKEKYPQVSHIVLCGADEEAVKDADIISEATSVEKRRWPVLKPEWIKPGCLIISSGTMDFSDYDFMVKDIRKIVDNYPMYEEYIEIYEEWDENGKRLSSGIPGMYYVNMVDDGKIGRSEVTELGEILLGEKKGRKSDDEIIMVSVGGMPILDVGWGYECYCKAKEKGIGTTLNLWEKPYLY
;
A
#
# COMPACT_ATOMS: atom_id res chain seq x y z
N MET A 1 -10.90 -16.93 -11.44
CA MET A 1 -11.15 -15.54 -11.00
C MET A 1 -12.33 -14.92 -11.75
N GLU A 2 -12.26 -14.73 -13.06
CA GLU A 2 -13.30 -14.09 -13.87
C GLU A 2 -14.73 -14.64 -13.65
N ARG A 3 -14.92 -15.98 -13.74
CA ARG A 3 -16.24 -16.60 -13.48
C ARG A 3 -16.78 -16.25 -12.10
N PHE A 4 -15.93 -16.31 -11.06
CA PHE A 4 -16.32 -15.97 -9.69
C PHE A 4 -16.76 -14.51 -9.57
N ILE A 5 -16.03 -13.59 -10.19
CA ILE A 5 -16.36 -12.16 -10.15
C ILE A 5 -17.71 -11.92 -10.84
N LYS A 6 -17.92 -12.48 -12.03
CA LYS A 6 -19.18 -12.35 -12.77
C LYS A 6 -20.40 -12.91 -12.01
N GLU A 7 -20.21 -14.03 -11.30
CA GLU A 7 -21.27 -14.64 -10.51
C GLU A 7 -21.61 -13.84 -9.23
N LYS A 8 -20.58 -13.32 -8.55
CA LYS A 8 -20.73 -12.67 -7.24
C LYS A 8 -20.94 -11.16 -7.32
N TYR A 9 -20.43 -10.54 -8.37
CA TYR A 9 -20.41 -9.09 -8.55
C TYR A 9 -20.95 -8.71 -9.94
N PRO A 10 -22.27 -8.89 -10.20
CA PRO A 10 -22.86 -8.65 -11.51
C PRO A 10 -22.77 -7.20 -11.98
N GLN A 11 -22.48 -6.26 -11.07
CA GLN A 11 -22.20 -4.85 -11.38
C GLN A 11 -20.85 -4.65 -12.10
N VAL A 12 -19.94 -5.61 -12.06
CA VAL A 12 -18.68 -5.56 -12.81
C VAL A 12 -18.96 -5.91 -14.27
N SER A 13 -19.02 -4.89 -15.12
CA SER A 13 -19.42 -5.03 -16.52
C SER A 13 -18.31 -5.66 -17.39
N HIS A 14 -17.05 -5.34 -17.11
CA HIS A 14 -15.90 -5.80 -17.91
C HIS A 14 -14.77 -6.31 -17.02
N ILE A 15 -14.13 -7.39 -17.47
CA ILE A 15 -12.94 -7.95 -16.86
C ILE A 15 -11.97 -8.21 -18.00
N VAL A 16 -10.78 -7.62 -17.92
CA VAL A 16 -9.73 -7.79 -18.91
C VAL A 16 -8.53 -8.43 -18.21
N LEU A 17 -7.99 -9.49 -18.82
CA LEU A 17 -6.74 -10.09 -18.41
C LEU A 17 -5.63 -9.52 -19.28
N CYS A 18 -4.75 -8.74 -18.67
CA CYS A 18 -3.66 -8.07 -19.36
C CYS A 18 -2.41 -8.94 -19.39
N GLY A 19 -1.64 -8.84 -20.46
CA GLY A 19 -0.39 -9.55 -20.64
C GLY A 19 0.86 -8.74 -20.26
N ALA A 20 0.69 -7.43 -19.98
CA ALA A 20 1.76 -6.51 -19.63
C ALA A 20 1.28 -5.47 -18.62
N ASP A 21 2.23 -4.93 -17.85
CA ASP A 21 1.94 -3.91 -16.83
C ASP A 21 1.33 -2.65 -17.43
N GLU A 22 1.84 -2.18 -18.58
CA GLU A 22 1.29 -1.02 -19.29
C GLU A 22 -0.19 -1.21 -19.63
N GLU A 23 -0.56 -2.35 -20.16
CA GLU A 23 -1.94 -2.67 -20.53
C GLU A 23 -2.86 -2.68 -19.33
N ALA A 24 -2.34 -3.13 -18.16
CA ALA A 24 -3.11 -3.19 -16.93
C ALA A 24 -3.34 -1.84 -16.27
N VAL A 25 -2.39 -0.90 -16.38
CA VAL A 25 -2.41 0.34 -15.59
C VAL A 25 -2.73 1.60 -16.40
N LYS A 26 -2.52 1.56 -17.72
CA LYS A 26 -2.75 2.72 -18.57
C LYS A 26 -4.20 3.20 -18.51
N ASP A 27 -4.36 4.49 -18.29
CA ASP A 27 -5.65 5.16 -18.18
C ASP A 27 -6.54 4.66 -17.02
N ALA A 28 -5.99 3.91 -16.06
CA ALA A 28 -6.72 3.45 -14.89
C ALA A 28 -7.04 4.60 -13.92
N ASP A 29 -8.26 4.62 -13.37
CA ASP A 29 -8.63 5.53 -12.28
C ASP A 29 -8.01 5.12 -10.96
N ILE A 30 -7.89 3.79 -10.74
CA ILE A 30 -7.33 3.19 -9.54
C ILE A 30 -6.38 2.07 -9.97
N ILE A 31 -5.16 2.11 -9.46
CA ILE A 31 -4.17 1.05 -9.56
C ILE A 31 -4.02 0.44 -8.16
N SER A 32 -4.35 -0.83 -8.01
CA SER A 32 -4.14 -1.57 -6.78
C SER A 32 -3.04 -2.60 -7.01
N GLU A 33 -1.89 -2.36 -6.40
CA GLU A 33 -0.73 -3.22 -6.48
C GLU A 33 -0.64 -4.08 -5.20
N ALA A 34 -0.59 -5.40 -5.38
CA ALA A 34 -0.45 -6.39 -4.31
C ALA A 34 0.35 -7.60 -4.81
N THR A 35 1.40 -7.34 -5.59
CA THR A 35 2.22 -8.41 -6.15
C THR A 35 3.17 -8.99 -5.11
N SER A 36 3.36 -10.31 -5.19
CA SER A 36 4.36 -11.03 -4.41
C SER A 36 5.38 -11.60 -5.39
N VAL A 37 6.49 -10.93 -5.56
CA VAL A 37 7.52 -11.29 -6.52
C VAL A 37 8.89 -11.40 -5.86
N GLU A 38 9.81 -12.06 -6.56
CA GLU A 38 11.21 -12.08 -6.15
C GLU A 38 11.78 -10.66 -6.07
N LYS A 39 12.71 -10.47 -5.16
CA LYS A 39 13.41 -9.20 -4.96
C LYS A 39 13.90 -8.61 -6.28
N ARG A 40 13.59 -7.35 -6.50
CA ARG A 40 13.94 -6.56 -7.71
C ARG A 40 13.29 -7.04 -9.02
N ARG A 41 12.22 -7.82 -8.95
CA ARG A 41 11.38 -8.20 -10.09
C ARG A 41 9.96 -7.65 -9.99
N TRP A 42 9.77 -6.67 -9.10
CA TRP A 42 8.49 -6.01 -8.94
C TRP A 42 8.14 -5.12 -10.14
N PRO A 43 6.86 -4.77 -10.30
CA PRO A 43 6.42 -3.85 -11.36
C PRO A 43 7.12 -2.51 -11.28
N VAL A 44 7.48 -1.96 -12.45
CA VAL A 44 8.06 -0.63 -12.57
C VAL A 44 7.14 0.21 -13.43
N LEU A 45 6.42 1.13 -12.82
CA LEU A 45 5.49 2.00 -13.52
C LEU A 45 6.21 3.15 -14.20
N LYS A 46 5.69 3.56 -15.36
CA LYS A 46 6.19 4.73 -16.09
C LYS A 46 5.22 5.91 -15.92
N PRO A 47 5.72 7.14 -15.77
CA PRO A 47 4.88 8.33 -15.64
C PRO A 47 3.81 8.46 -16.72
N GLU A 48 4.17 8.16 -17.96
CA GLU A 48 3.28 8.26 -19.13
C GLU A 48 2.11 7.26 -19.13
N TRP A 49 2.13 6.27 -18.24
CA TRP A 49 1.02 5.33 -18.07
C TRP A 49 -0.02 5.83 -17.06
N ILE A 50 0.36 6.81 -16.24
CA ILE A 50 -0.45 7.29 -15.11
C ILE A 50 -1.20 8.54 -15.53
N LYS A 51 -2.52 8.46 -15.53
CA LYS A 51 -3.34 9.62 -15.87
C LYS A 51 -3.52 10.57 -14.69
N PRO A 52 -3.78 11.87 -14.92
CA PRO A 52 -4.20 12.79 -13.88
C PRO A 52 -5.39 12.22 -13.08
N GLY A 53 -5.38 12.45 -11.78
CA GLY A 53 -6.43 11.97 -10.87
C GLY A 53 -6.31 10.51 -10.44
N CYS A 54 -5.34 9.76 -10.95
CA CYS A 54 -5.15 8.35 -10.60
C CYS A 54 -4.86 8.17 -9.10
N LEU A 55 -5.48 7.15 -8.49
CA LEU A 55 -5.17 6.68 -7.15
C LEU A 55 -4.38 5.37 -7.24
N ILE A 56 -3.16 5.38 -6.72
CA ILE A 56 -2.28 4.21 -6.64
C ILE A 56 -2.27 3.71 -5.20
N ILE A 57 -2.60 2.45 -4.99
CA ILE A 57 -2.55 1.78 -3.68
C ILE A 57 -1.53 0.66 -3.79
N SER A 58 -0.43 0.74 -3.05
CA SER A 58 0.58 -0.30 -3.01
C SER A 58 0.57 -1.00 -1.66
N SER A 59 0.23 -2.28 -1.69
CA SER A 59 0.33 -3.19 -0.53
C SER A 59 1.43 -4.24 -0.72
N GLY A 60 2.06 -4.27 -1.87
CA GLY A 60 3.17 -5.13 -2.21
C GLY A 60 4.45 -4.34 -2.46
N THR A 61 5.13 -4.67 -3.55
CA THR A 61 6.37 -4.00 -3.94
C THR A 61 6.28 -3.50 -5.37
N MET A 62 6.64 -2.24 -5.59
CA MET A 62 6.65 -1.59 -6.90
C MET A 62 7.69 -0.49 -6.96
N ASP A 63 7.96 0.01 -8.14
CA ASP A 63 8.85 1.12 -8.38
C ASP A 63 8.32 2.02 -9.50
N PHE A 64 9.00 3.14 -9.72
CA PHE A 64 8.79 4.01 -10.87
C PHE A 64 10.07 4.10 -11.69
N SER A 65 9.93 4.19 -12.99
CA SER A 65 11.07 4.41 -13.89
C SER A 65 11.69 5.81 -13.74
N ASP A 66 10.92 6.75 -13.18
CA ASP A 66 11.32 8.12 -12.92
C ASP A 66 11.06 8.49 -11.46
N TYR A 67 12.16 8.61 -10.70
CA TYR A 67 12.09 8.99 -9.29
C TYR A 67 11.65 10.45 -9.10
N ASP A 68 12.02 11.33 -10.01
CA ASP A 68 11.64 12.75 -9.96
C ASP A 68 10.12 12.94 -10.09
N PHE A 69 9.47 12.12 -10.91
CA PHE A 69 8.01 12.07 -10.99
C PHE A 69 7.39 11.74 -9.63
N MET A 70 7.93 10.73 -8.93
CA MET A 70 7.43 10.39 -7.60
C MET A 70 7.64 11.52 -6.59
N VAL A 71 8.77 12.26 -6.69
CA VAL A 71 9.05 13.40 -5.81
C VAL A 71 8.10 14.57 -6.06
N LYS A 72 7.85 14.94 -7.33
CA LYS A 72 7.21 16.20 -7.71
C LYS A 72 5.71 16.10 -7.96
N ASP A 73 5.26 15.02 -8.58
CA ASP A 73 3.94 14.90 -9.17
C ASP A 73 2.98 14.01 -8.38
N ILE A 74 3.51 13.16 -7.48
CA ILE A 74 2.70 12.26 -6.67
C ILE A 74 2.51 12.82 -5.25
N ARG A 75 1.26 12.86 -4.80
CA ARG A 75 0.96 13.06 -3.39
C ARG A 75 1.20 11.77 -2.61
N LYS A 76 1.98 11.88 -1.54
CA LYS A 76 2.47 10.77 -0.72
C LYS A 76 1.58 10.57 0.50
N ILE A 77 0.99 9.38 0.60
CA ILE A 77 0.20 8.96 1.76
C ILE A 77 0.74 7.62 2.25
N VAL A 78 0.81 7.45 3.55
CA VAL A 78 1.23 6.21 4.21
C VAL A 78 0.21 5.79 5.26
N ASP A 79 0.16 4.51 5.58
CA ASP A 79 -0.60 4.00 6.72
C ASP A 79 0.05 4.37 8.06
N ASN A 80 1.39 4.25 8.18
CA ASN A 80 2.14 4.60 9.39
C ASN A 80 3.57 4.99 9.03
N TYR A 81 3.94 6.25 9.14
CA TYR A 81 5.27 6.73 8.77
C TYR A 81 6.41 6.15 9.63
N PRO A 82 6.31 6.11 10.98
CA PRO A 82 7.34 5.52 11.82
C PRO A 82 7.68 4.08 11.48
N MET A 83 6.72 3.29 11.00
CA MET A 83 6.97 1.92 10.57
C MET A 83 7.94 1.86 9.39
N TYR A 84 7.87 2.81 8.47
CA TYR A 84 8.80 2.86 7.33
C TYR A 84 10.19 3.37 7.72
N GLU A 85 10.31 4.19 8.76
CA GLU A 85 11.59 4.54 9.36
C GLU A 85 12.29 3.29 9.92
N GLU A 86 11.55 2.43 10.64
CA GLU A 86 12.07 1.13 11.11
C GLU A 86 12.40 0.18 9.95
N TYR A 87 11.61 0.19 8.88
CA TYR A 87 11.87 -0.65 7.70
C TYR A 87 13.19 -0.28 7.00
N ILE A 88 13.57 0.99 7.00
CA ILE A 88 14.87 1.41 6.46
C ILE A 88 16.01 0.74 7.20
N GLU A 89 15.98 0.70 8.53
CA GLU A 89 17.02 0.06 9.33
C GLU A 89 17.18 -1.43 9.01
N ILE A 90 16.09 -2.10 8.60
CA ILE A 90 16.05 -3.55 8.35
C ILE A 90 16.34 -3.89 6.88
N TYR A 91 15.76 -3.11 5.95
CA TYR A 91 15.68 -3.48 4.53
C TYR A 91 16.48 -2.59 3.60
N GLU A 92 17.11 -1.52 4.10
CA GLU A 92 17.92 -0.66 3.27
C GLU A 92 19.18 -1.39 2.81
N GLU A 93 19.46 -1.28 1.52
CA GLU A 93 20.61 -1.90 0.90
C GLU A 93 21.35 -0.90 0.02
N TRP A 94 22.64 -1.11 -0.10
CA TRP A 94 23.55 -0.28 -0.87
C TRP A 94 24.35 -1.16 -1.83
N ASP A 95 24.66 -0.65 -3.01
CA ASP A 95 25.55 -1.33 -3.92
C ASP A 95 27.03 -1.17 -3.49
N GLU A 96 27.92 -1.81 -4.24
CA GLU A 96 29.37 -1.76 -3.99
C GLU A 96 29.99 -0.35 -4.11
N ASN A 97 29.29 0.57 -4.77
CA ASN A 97 29.70 1.97 -4.95
C ASN A 97 29.05 2.92 -3.93
N GLY A 98 28.31 2.37 -2.96
CA GLY A 98 27.61 3.15 -1.95
C GLY A 98 26.36 3.86 -2.48
N LYS A 99 25.76 3.36 -3.55
CA LYS A 99 24.47 3.85 -4.05
C LYS A 99 23.34 3.05 -3.40
N ARG A 100 22.36 3.76 -2.83
CA ARG A 100 21.16 3.17 -2.26
C ARG A 100 20.38 2.39 -3.34
N LEU A 101 20.04 1.15 -3.01
CA LEU A 101 19.27 0.28 -3.88
C LEU A 101 17.78 0.43 -3.60
N SER A 102 16.96 0.25 -4.65
CA SER A 102 15.51 0.25 -4.52
C SER A 102 15.05 -0.90 -3.62
N SER A 103 14.17 -0.61 -2.68
CA SER A 103 13.52 -1.60 -1.81
C SER A 103 12.22 -2.14 -2.41
N GLY A 104 11.65 -1.45 -3.39
CA GLY A 104 10.32 -1.73 -3.92
C GLY A 104 9.18 -1.30 -2.99
N ILE A 105 9.47 -0.71 -1.84
CA ILE A 105 8.47 -0.31 -0.83
C ILE A 105 8.29 1.22 -0.87
N PRO A 106 7.16 1.74 -1.39
CA PRO A 106 6.99 3.17 -1.60
C PRO A 106 7.09 4.01 -0.33
N GLY A 107 6.61 3.51 0.81
CA GLY A 107 6.73 4.22 2.07
C GLY A 107 8.18 4.46 2.50
N MET A 108 9.10 3.53 2.22
CA MET A 108 10.54 3.73 2.43
C MET A 108 11.10 4.81 1.50
N TYR A 109 10.60 4.89 0.26
CA TYR A 109 11.03 5.98 -0.64
C TYR A 109 10.64 7.34 -0.10
N TYR A 110 9.48 7.46 0.53
CA TYR A 110 9.04 8.72 1.12
C TYR A 110 9.91 9.13 2.30
N VAL A 111 10.31 8.19 3.16
CA VAL A 111 11.27 8.47 4.23
C VAL A 111 12.61 8.91 3.64
N ASN A 112 13.12 8.17 2.66
CA ASN A 112 14.36 8.53 1.97
C ASN A 112 14.31 9.92 1.29
N MET A 113 13.16 10.31 0.75
CA MET A 113 12.98 11.65 0.18
C MET A 113 13.08 12.76 1.24
N VAL A 114 12.57 12.48 2.44
CA VAL A 114 12.66 13.41 3.57
C VAL A 114 14.10 13.51 4.07
N ASP A 115 14.77 12.38 4.26
CA ASP A 115 16.16 12.32 4.74
C ASP A 115 17.15 12.96 3.76
N ASP A 116 16.92 12.77 2.47
CA ASP A 116 17.70 13.40 1.39
C ASP A 116 17.36 14.91 1.21
N GLY A 117 16.41 15.46 1.98
CA GLY A 117 15.98 16.86 1.89
C GLY A 117 15.25 17.22 0.59
N LYS A 118 14.72 16.23 -0.14
CA LYS A 118 13.99 16.44 -1.39
C LYS A 118 12.56 16.92 -1.15
N ILE A 119 11.97 16.51 -0.04
CA ILE A 119 10.65 16.94 0.43
C ILE A 119 10.69 17.19 1.94
N GLY A 120 9.74 17.96 2.46
CA GLY A 120 9.53 18.09 3.90
C GLY A 120 8.70 16.93 4.47
N ARG A 121 8.91 16.54 5.74
CA ARG A 121 8.09 15.53 6.42
C ARG A 121 6.58 15.83 6.34
N SER A 122 6.20 17.10 6.36
CA SER A 122 4.80 17.55 6.26
C SER A 122 4.15 17.26 4.90
N GLU A 123 4.93 16.93 3.88
CA GLU A 123 4.43 16.54 2.55
C GLU A 123 4.01 15.06 2.49
N VAL A 124 4.43 14.25 3.46
CA VAL A 124 3.94 12.89 3.64
C VAL A 124 2.78 12.91 4.64
N THR A 125 1.61 12.47 4.21
CA THR A 125 0.38 12.44 5.01
C THR A 125 0.16 11.03 5.54
N GLU A 126 -0.22 10.89 6.80
CA GLU A 126 -0.67 9.62 7.34
C GLU A 126 -2.17 9.41 7.08
N LEU A 127 -2.55 8.19 6.73
CA LEU A 127 -3.94 7.86 6.41
C LEU A 127 -4.87 8.15 7.60
N GLY A 128 -4.38 7.96 8.82
CA GLY A 128 -5.11 8.29 10.04
C GLY A 128 -5.52 9.75 10.13
N GLU A 129 -4.66 10.70 9.73
CA GLU A 129 -4.96 12.13 9.73
C GLU A 129 -6.11 12.48 8.76
N ILE A 130 -6.21 11.73 7.65
CA ILE A 130 -7.31 11.89 6.69
C ILE A 130 -8.61 11.33 7.25
N LEU A 131 -8.55 10.14 7.87
CA LEU A 131 -9.73 9.49 8.46
C LEU A 131 -10.30 10.29 9.64
N LEU A 132 -9.46 10.97 10.40
CA LEU A 132 -9.86 11.88 11.48
C LEU A 132 -10.34 13.25 10.96
N GLY A 133 -10.22 13.53 9.67
CA GLY A 133 -10.61 14.82 9.08
C GLY A 133 -9.62 15.95 9.33
N GLU A 134 -8.43 15.67 9.83
CA GLU A 134 -7.37 16.64 10.09
C GLU A 134 -6.68 17.11 8.81
N LYS A 135 -6.60 16.22 7.83
CA LYS A 135 -6.07 16.50 6.49
C LYS A 135 -7.03 16.07 5.39
N LYS A 136 -7.03 16.77 4.27
CA LYS A 136 -7.80 16.36 3.08
C LYS A 136 -7.16 15.14 2.43
N GLY A 137 -7.99 14.18 2.03
CA GLY A 137 -7.57 13.04 1.22
C GLY A 137 -7.10 13.47 -0.16
N ARG A 138 -7.97 14.09 -0.94
CA ARG A 138 -7.68 14.63 -2.29
C ARG A 138 -7.85 16.15 -2.29
N LYS A 139 -6.93 16.88 -2.94
CA LYS A 139 -6.95 18.34 -3.02
C LYS A 139 -7.55 18.87 -4.33
N SER A 140 -7.39 18.11 -5.42
CA SER A 140 -7.95 18.41 -6.74
C SER A 140 -8.24 17.12 -7.49
N ASP A 141 -9.10 17.19 -8.53
CA ASP A 141 -9.48 16.02 -9.33
C ASP A 141 -8.30 15.46 -10.15
N ASP A 142 -7.33 16.30 -10.49
CA ASP A 142 -6.15 15.89 -11.26
C ASP A 142 -4.98 15.38 -10.39
N GLU A 143 -5.10 15.46 -9.07
CA GLU A 143 -4.03 15.08 -8.16
C GLU A 143 -3.76 13.56 -8.23
N ILE A 144 -2.55 13.16 -8.61
CA ILE A 144 -2.11 11.77 -8.54
C ILE A 144 -1.74 11.46 -7.10
N ILE A 145 -2.36 10.44 -6.53
CA ILE A 145 -2.17 10.06 -5.13
C ILE A 145 -1.59 8.66 -5.08
N MET A 146 -0.57 8.45 -4.26
CA MET A 146 -0.07 7.13 -3.96
C MET A 146 -0.14 6.87 -2.46
N VAL A 147 -0.84 5.80 -2.10
CA VAL A 147 -0.96 5.30 -0.73
C VAL A 147 -0.08 4.06 -0.60
N SER A 148 0.94 4.12 0.26
CA SER A 148 1.72 2.96 0.65
C SER A 148 1.08 2.33 1.89
N VAL A 149 0.75 1.04 1.79
CA VAL A 149 0.13 0.26 2.86
C VAL A 149 1.02 -0.92 3.18
N GLY A 150 1.87 -0.80 4.19
CA GLY A 150 2.78 -1.87 4.64
C GLY A 150 2.10 -2.92 5.50
N GLY A 151 0.89 -2.60 5.97
CA GLY A 151 0.12 -3.44 6.89
C GLY A 151 0.50 -3.22 8.35
N MET A 152 -0.51 -3.09 9.19
CA MET A 152 -0.31 -2.93 10.64
C MET A 152 -1.05 -4.06 11.39
N PRO A 153 -0.34 -4.86 12.21
CA PRO A 153 -0.97 -5.95 12.99
C PRO A 153 -2.16 -5.51 13.85
N ILE A 154 -2.19 -4.24 14.27
CA ILE A 154 -3.32 -3.70 15.03
C ILE A 154 -4.64 -3.72 14.25
N LEU A 155 -4.59 -3.63 12.92
CA LEU A 155 -5.78 -3.75 12.06
C LEU A 155 -6.33 -5.18 12.10
N ASP A 156 -5.45 -6.17 12.07
CA ASP A 156 -5.84 -7.59 12.18
C ASP A 156 -6.45 -7.89 13.55
N VAL A 157 -5.87 -7.34 14.61
CA VAL A 157 -6.41 -7.48 15.98
C VAL A 157 -7.78 -6.82 16.09
N GLY A 158 -7.92 -5.58 15.61
CA GLY A 158 -9.20 -4.85 15.65
C GLY A 158 -10.29 -5.56 14.85
N TRP A 159 -9.99 -5.94 13.61
CA TRP A 159 -10.91 -6.68 12.76
C TRP A 159 -11.27 -8.06 13.33
N GLY A 160 -10.26 -8.78 13.80
CA GLY A 160 -10.45 -10.10 14.42
C GLY A 160 -11.34 -10.02 15.66
N TYR A 161 -11.18 -8.99 16.49
CA TYR A 161 -12.03 -8.77 17.66
C TYR A 161 -13.50 -8.49 17.27
N GLU A 162 -13.73 -7.65 16.27
CA GLU A 162 -15.08 -7.40 15.73
C GLU A 162 -15.72 -8.69 15.19
N CYS A 163 -14.97 -9.47 14.43
CA CYS A 163 -15.44 -10.77 13.93
C CYS A 163 -15.77 -11.72 15.08
N TYR A 164 -14.93 -11.79 16.11
CA TYR A 164 -15.15 -12.60 17.31
C TYR A 164 -16.45 -12.20 18.00
N CYS A 165 -16.64 -10.92 18.27
CA CYS A 165 -17.84 -10.41 18.93
C CYS A 165 -19.11 -10.77 18.15
N LYS A 166 -19.11 -10.50 16.82
CA LYS A 166 -20.26 -10.83 15.94
C LYS A 166 -20.53 -12.33 15.83
N ALA A 167 -19.50 -13.15 15.80
CA ALA A 167 -19.65 -14.60 15.79
C ALA A 167 -20.27 -15.11 17.09
N LYS A 168 -19.80 -14.58 18.24
CA LYS A 168 -20.34 -14.91 19.56
C LYS A 168 -21.80 -14.52 19.70
N GLU A 169 -22.19 -13.31 19.28
CA GLU A 169 -23.58 -12.85 19.27
C GLU A 169 -24.48 -13.75 18.44
N LYS A 170 -23.99 -14.27 17.32
CA LYS A 170 -24.74 -15.13 16.39
C LYS A 170 -24.67 -16.62 16.77
N GLY A 171 -23.94 -17.00 17.79
CA GLY A 171 -23.72 -18.39 18.17
C GLY A 171 -22.96 -19.20 17.09
N ILE A 172 -22.09 -18.54 16.32
CA ILE A 172 -21.28 -19.15 15.27
C ILE A 172 -19.90 -19.49 15.81
N GLY A 173 -19.43 -20.70 15.49
CA GLY A 173 -18.10 -21.17 15.87
C GLY A 173 -18.13 -22.11 17.08
N THR A 174 -16.95 -22.60 17.43
CA THR A 174 -16.74 -23.50 18.56
C THR A 174 -15.77 -22.88 19.55
N THR A 175 -16.14 -22.81 20.81
CA THR A 175 -15.22 -22.40 21.87
C THR A 175 -14.25 -23.54 22.17
N LEU A 176 -12.96 -23.27 21.95
CA LEU A 176 -11.89 -24.20 22.28
C LEU A 176 -11.18 -23.73 23.55
N ASN A 177 -10.94 -24.65 24.46
CA ASN A 177 -10.07 -24.41 25.60
C ASN A 177 -8.63 -24.81 25.21
N LEU A 178 -7.75 -23.81 25.00
CA LEU A 178 -6.37 -24.06 24.56
C LEU A 178 -5.51 -24.63 25.70
N TRP A 179 -5.68 -24.08 26.91
CA TRP A 179 -5.01 -24.53 28.15
C TRP A 179 -5.73 -23.96 29.38
N GLU A 180 -5.59 -24.63 30.50
CA GLU A 180 -6.18 -24.16 31.76
C GLU A 180 -5.35 -23.06 32.41
N LYS A 181 -4.04 -23.07 32.19
CA LYS A 181 -3.10 -22.02 32.63
C LYS A 181 -2.16 -21.65 31.49
N PRO A 182 -1.82 -20.37 31.32
CA PRO A 182 -0.81 -19.97 30.37
C PRO A 182 0.52 -20.68 30.62
N TYR A 183 1.15 -21.19 29.57
CA TYR A 183 2.39 -21.98 29.72
C TYR A 183 3.59 -21.14 30.19
N LEU A 184 3.54 -19.83 30.00
CA LEU A 184 4.63 -18.88 30.30
C LEU A 184 4.49 -18.16 31.65
N TYR A 185 3.59 -18.61 32.55
CA TYR A 185 3.41 -18.06 33.90
C TYR A 185 3.33 -19.16 34.94
#